data_de457565ff856d2f47472a86e19872c1
#
_entry.id   de457565ff856d2f47472a86e19872c1
#
_cell.length_a   1.000
_cell.length_b   1.000
_cell.length_c   1.000
_cell.angle_alpha   90.00
_cell.angle_beta   90.00
_cell.angle_gamma   90.00
#
_symmetry.space_group_name_H-M   'P 1'
#
loop_
_entity.id
_entity.type
_entity.pdbx_description
1 polymer ?
#
loop_
_entity_poly.entity_id
_entity_poly.type
_entity_poly.pdbx_seq_one_letter_code
_entity_poly.pdbx_strand_id
1 'polypeptide(L)'
;MNRRAFQAVRAAVAPVVRAGRAAAARTARSNRRPPWARAALLVFALLPAGRSAAQPAVPAPAETLLLTGARVLDPTGERWLEGRSVLIAGERIVAIESGRAGAHPGAAGIQLDGLALVPGLIDLHTHLLLHPYDETPWDDQVLRESLELRTVRATVAARATLAAGFTTIRELGTEGAGFADVALRDAIAARIVPGPRIFAATRAIVASGCYGPSGYDPRWSVPKGAQEADGADAVRRAVREQIAAGADWVKVYADYRRVRGAPATATFSQGELDALVDEARSAGRPVAAHAATDEGMRRAVLAGVTTIEHGYGASDAVLRLMRDRGVVLCPTLAANEAVCRYAGWKPGLPEPARIRDGRDTFQRALRAGVPIACGSDAGVFAHGDNVHEIELMGAYGMKPAAALQAATATAARVLGRAQDLGRVAPGYIADLIAVEGDPLYDLSALRQVRIVLQSGRMVSGDHPSKEQRHGGGSQPASGTR
;
A
#
# COMPACT_ATOMS: atom_id res chain seq x y z
N MET A 1 -8.35 0.78 -66.50
CA MET A 1 -8.31 2.24 -66.64
C MET A 1 -7.81 2.78 -65.31
N ASN A 2 -6.68 3.40 -65.08
CA ASN A 2 -5.60 3.87 -65.93
C ASN A 2 -4.33 3.81 -65.06
N ARG A 3 -3.31 3.08 -65.50
CA ARG A 3 -1.95 3.15 -64.99
C ARG A 3 -1.32 4.46 -65.53
N ARG A 4 -1.23 5.51 -64.73
CA ARG A 4 -0.31 6.68 -64.94
C ARG A 4 -0.58 7.73 -63.86
N ALA A 5 0.04 7.58 -62.69
CA ALA A 5 0.37 8.67 -61.77
C ALA A 5 1.20 8.13 -60.57
N PHE A 6 2.28 7.42 -60.86
CA PHE A 6 3.24 7.00 -59.84
C PHE A 6 4.67 7.10 -60.38
N GLN A 7 5.06 8.30 -60.81
CA GLN A 7 6.45 8.65 -61.11
C GLN A 7 6.60 10.17 -61.07
N ALA A 8 6.96 10.69 -59.93
CA ALA A 8 7.72 11.93 -59.75
C ALA A 8 7.68 12.32 -58.25
N VAL A 9 8.55 11.78 -57.46
CA VAL A 9 9.29 12.45 -56.37
C VAL A 9 10.35 11.44 -55.86
N ARG A 10 11.39 11.30 -56.68
CA ARG A 10 12.69 10.79 -56.24
C ARG A 10 13.74 11.74 -56.86
N ALA A 11 14.19 12.69 -56.08
CA ALA A 11 15.53 13.32 -56.23
C ALA A 11 15.64 14.42 -55.18
N ALA A 12 16.60 14.23 -54.34
CA ALA A 12 17.31 15.23 -53.55
C ALA A 12 17.32 14.87 -52.05
N VAL A 13 18.25 14.05 -51.65
CA VAL A 13 19.19 14.27 -50.53
C VAL A 13 20.10 13.04 -50.45
N ALA A 14 21.34 13.17 -50.88
CA ALA A 14 22.51 12.40 -50.48
C ALA A 14 23.77 13.22 -50.88
N PRO A 15 24.96 12.93 -50.31
CA PRO A 15 25.39 12.95 -48.92
C PRO A 15 26.61 13.88 -48.72
N VAL A 16 26.88 14.36 -47.54
CA VAL A 16 28.19 14.91 -47.20
C VAL A 16 28.80 14.06 -46.09
N VAL A 17 29.63 13.11 -46.54
CA VAL A 17 30.66 12.46 -45.72
C VAL A 17 31.97 12.66 -46.48
N ARG A 18 32.92 13.36 -45.89
CA ARG A 18 34.37 13.09 -45.86
C ARG A 18 35.20 14.34 -45.59
N ALA A 19 36.06 14.14 -44.64
CA ALA A 19 37.46 14.52 -44.63
C ALA A 19 37.86 15.37 -43.43
N GLY A 20 38.84 14.86 -42.68
CA GLY A 20 39.62 15.63 -41.75
C GLY A 20 40.35 14.81 -40.68
N ARG A 21 41.16 13.83 -41.11
CA ARG A 21 42.23 13.29 -40.24
C ARG A 21 43.47 14.15 -40.36
N ALA A 22 44.17 14.29 -39.23
CA ALA A 22 45.61 14.60 -39.08
C ALA A 22 46.03 16.07 -39.04
N ALA A 23 46.42 16.50 -37.81
CA ALA A 23 47.80 16.94 -37.59
C ALA A 23 48.05 17.22 -36.09
N ALA A 24 48.89 16.38 -35.51
CA ALA A 24 49.56 16.68 -34.25
C ALA A 24 50.81 17.48 -34.59
N ALA A 25 51.09 18.59 -33.86
CA ALA A 25 52.44 18.98 -33.48
C ALA A 25 52.44 20.29 -32.69
N ARG A 26 52.90 20.19 -31.46
CA ARG A 26 53.81 21.11 -30.73
C ARG A 26 53.83 22.60 -31.08
N THR A 27 53.55 23.46 -30.06
CA THR A 27 54.56 24.42 -29.57
C THR A 27 54.06 25.12 -28.29
N ALA A 28 54.89 25.11 -27.36
CA ALA A 28 55.36 25.94 -26.26
C ALA A 28 54.62 27.27 -25.93
N ARG A 29 54.35 27.37 -24.62
CA ARG A 29 54.45 28.52 -23.72
C ARG A 29 54.31 29.94 -24.26
N SER A 30 53.27 30.64 -23.77
CA SER A 30 53.46 32.02 -23.30
C SER A 30 52.39 32.34 -22.22
N ASN A 31 52.92 32.64 -21.05
CA ASN A 31 52.24 33.23 -19.91
C ASN A 31 51.83 34.66 -20.23
N ARG A 32 50.56 34.97 -20.45
CA ARG A 32 50.05 36.34 -20.33
C ARG A 32 48.67 36.29 -19.68
N ARG A 33 48.62 36.77 -18.43
CA ARG A 33 47.38 37.02 -17.69
C ARG A 33 46.73 38.32 -18.26
N PRO A 34 45.39 38.36 -18.42
CA PRO A 34 44.72 39.58 -18.87
C PRO A 34 44.61 40.62 -17.74
N PRO A 35 44.53 41.93 -18.07
CA PRO A 35 44.77 43.07 -17.18
C PRO A 35 43.56 43.54 -16.31
N TRP A 36 42.55 42.70 -16.07
CA TRP A 36 41.43 43.10 -15.24
C TRP A 36 41.47 42.54 -13.78
N ALA A 37 42.55 41.96 -13.34
CA ALA A 37 42.76 41.40 -12.02
C ALA A 37 43.43 42.41 -11.03
N ARG A 38 43.27 43.73 -11.20
CA ARG A 38 43.76 44.74 -10.27
C ARG A 38 42.74 45.88 -10.11
N ALA A 39 41.60 45.60 -9.47
CA ALA A 39 40.77 46.61 -8.84
C ALA A 39 39.62 45.96 -8.09
N ALA A 40 39.86 45.35 -6.95
CA ALA A 40 38.84 45.07 -5.94
C ALA A 40 39.51 44.65 -4.59
N LEU A 41 40.29 45.55 -4.03
CA LEU A 41 40.79 45.43 -2.66
C LEU A 41 40.73 46.84 -2.05
N LEU A 42 39.55 47.20 -1.59
CA LEU A 42 39.35 48.21 -0.54
C LEU A 42 37.85 48.41 -0.35
N VAL A 43 37.45 48.24 0.92
CA VAL A 43 36.13 48.46 1.50
C VAL A 43 35.36 47.17 1.84
N PHE A 44 35.80 46.49 2.86
CA PHE A 44 34.92 45.78 3.79
C PHE A 44 35.60 45.64 5.14
N ALA A 45 35.71 46.74 5.85
CA ALA A 45 35.97 46.73 7.27
C ALA A 45 34.82 47.56 7.96
N LEU A 46 34.23 46.94 8.96
CA LEU A 46 33.22 47.52 9.85
C LEU A 46 31.75 47.10 9.51
N LEU A 47 31.38 45.92 10.08
CA LEU A 47 30.16 45.82 10.90
C LEU A 47 30.21 44.46 11.62
N PRO A 48 30.27 44.39 12.96
CA PRO A 48 30.00 43.15 13.68
C PRO A 48 28.49 42.97 13.73
N ALA A 49 27.90 42.35 12.71
CA ALA A 49 26.57 41.80 12.84
C ALA A 49 26.67 40.57 13.74
N GLY A 50 26.37 40.73 15.01
CA GLY A 50 26.06 39.65 15.92
C GLY A 50 25.01 38.75 15.32
N ARG A 51 25.42 37.67 14.67
CA ARG A 51 24.52 36.55 14.40
C ARG A 51 24.22 35.95 15.79
N SER A 52 23.10 36.35 16.35
CA SER A 52 22.45 35.57 17.40
C SER A 52 22.31 34.17 16.84
N ALA A 53 23.13 33.23 17.34
CA ALA A 53 22.91 31.82 17.08
C ALA A 53 21.50 31.53 17.63
N ALA A 54 20.53 31.32 16.75
CA ALA A 54 19.24 30.81 17.15
C ALA A 54 19.51 29.53 17.96
N GLN A 55 19.25 29.57 19.25
CA GLN A 55 19.25 28.39 20.08
C GLN A 55 18.35 27.36 19.37
N PRO A 56 18.80 26.09 19.24
CA PRO A 56 17.92 25.07 18.71
C PRO A 56 16.64 25.09 19.56
N ALA A 57 15.51 25.29 18.90
CA ALA A 57 14.22 25.27 19.56
C ALA A 57 14.11 24.00 20.37
N VAL A 58 13.93 24.10 21.68
CA VAL A 58 13.61 22.96 22.53
C VAL A 58 12.36 22.34 21.92
N PRO A 59 12.37 21.07 21.49
CA PRO A 59 11.19 20.45 20.90
C PRO A 59 10.06 20.59 21.91
N ALA A 60 8.89 21.09 21.44
CA ALA A 60 7.70 21.15 22.26
C ALA A 60 7.45 19.78 22.90
N PRO A 61 7.05 19.72 24.17
CA PRO A 61 6.77 18.44 24.81
C PRO A 61 5.80 17.65 23.93
N ALA A 62 6.13 16.39 23.64
CA ALA A 62 5.33 15.52 22.83
C ALA A 62 3.89 15.50 23.42
N GLU A 63 2.88 15.75 22.59
CA GLU A 63 1.48 15.62 23.00
C GLU A 63 1.30 14.22 23.59
N THR A 64 0.84 14.17 24.83
CA THR A 64 0.59 12.92 25.54
C THR A 64 -0.91 12.65 25.53
N LEU A 65 -1.29 11.42 25.15
CA LEU A 65 -2.67 10.97 25.08
C LEU A 65 -2.84 9.76 25.99
N LEU A 66 -3.90 9.73 26.78
CA LEU A 66 -4.27 8.62 27.65
C LEU A 66 -5.61 8.04 27.22
N LEU A 67 -5.60 6.80 26.75
CA LEU A 67 -6.80 6.03 26.41
C LEU A 67 -7.21 5.20 27.63
N THR A 68 -8.49 5.30 28.05
CA THR A 68 -9.02 4.61 29.22
C THR A 68 -10.34 3.92 28.94
N GLY A 69 -10.69 2.87 29.70
CA GLY A 69 -12.00 2.25 29.68
C GLY A 69 -12.20 1.15 28.63
N ALA A 70 -11.31 1.01 27.65
CA ALA A 70 -11.42 -0.04 26.66
C ALA A 70 -10.93 -1.40 27.16
N ARG A 71 -11.44 -2.48 26.55
CA ARG A 71 -10.76 -3.77 26.54
C ARG A 71 -9.61 -3.68 25.53
N VAL A 72 -8.39 -3.91 25.97
CA VAL A 72 -7.19 -3.78 25.13
C VAL A 72 -6.80 -5.16 24.63
N LEU A 73 -6.62 -5.32 23.31
CA LEU A 73 -6.10 -6.57 22.75
C LEU A 73 -4.67 -6.79 23.25
N ASP A 74 -4.38 -7.97 23.76
CA ASP A 74 -3.04 -8.30 24.20
C ASP A 74 -2.06 -8.37 23.00
N PRO A 75 -0.74 -8.24 23.22
CA PRO A 75 0.22 -8.26 22.13
C PRO A 75 0.28 -9.56 21.33
N THR A 76 -0.28 -10.67 21.85
CA THR A 76 -0.39 -11.93 21.09
C THR A 76 -1.56 -11.90 20.10
N GLY A 77 -2.57 -11.05 20.36
CA GLY A 77 -3.77 -10.95 19.54
C GLY A 77 -4.80 -12.04 19.83
N GLU A 78 -4.75 -12.66 21.02
CA GLU A 78 -5.58 -13.84 21.34
C GLU A 78 -6.59 -13.59 22.46
N ARG A 79 -6.40 -12.56 23.29
CA ARG A 79 -7.22 -12.29 24.46
C ARG A 79 -7.32 -10.80 24.77
N TRP A 80 -8.28 -10.47 25.63
CA TRP A 80 -8.45 -9.12 26.14
C TRP A 80 -7.69 -8.90 27.45
N LEU A 81 -7.11 -7.73 27.56
CA LEU A 81 -6.59 -7.17 28.80
C LEU A 81 -7.63 -6.19 29.33
N GLU A 82 -8.32 -6.62 30.40
CA GLU A 82 -9.36 -5.81 31.04
C GLU A 82 -8.76 -4.76 31.98
N GLY A 83 -9.49 -3.63 32.16
CA GLY A 83 -9.10 -2.58 33.10
C GLY A 83 -7.73 -1.98 32.81
N ARG A 84 -7.37 -1.81 31.55
CA ARG A 84 -6.09 -1.20 31.14
C ARG A 84 -6.28 0.21 30.61
N SER A 85 -5.23 0.99 30.78
CA SER A 85 -5.08 2.30 30.13
C SER A 85 -3.86 2.26 29.23
N VAL A 86 -3.94 2.94 28.07
CA VAL A 86 -2.84 3.02 27.10
C VAL A 86 -2.33 4.44 27.06
N LEU A 87 -1.07 4.64 27.44
CA LEU A 87 -0.39 5.93 27.40
C LEU A 87 0.39 6.04 26.10
N ILE A 88 0.16 7.16 25.38
CA ILE A 88 0.81 7.47 24.11
C ILE A 88 1.56 8.79 24.29
N ALA A 89 2.81 8.84 23.85
CA ALA A 89 3.61 10.08 23.78
C ALA A 89 4.14 10.24 22.35
N GLY A 90 3.75 11.36 21.72
CA GLY A 90 4.02 11.55 20.29
C GLY A 90 3.38 10.46 19.45
N GLU A 91 4.19 9.74 18.68
CA GLU A 91 3.68 8.70 17.75
C GLU A 91 3.63 7.30 18.36
N ARG A 92 4.09 7.10 19.62
CA ARG A 92 4.28 5.74 20.16
C ARG A 92 3.52 5.47 21.44
N ILE A 93 3.12 4.21 21.59
CA ILE A 93 2.65 3.67 22.85
C ILE A 93 3.85 3.60 23.81
N VAL A 94 3.76 4.23 24.97
CA VAL A 94 4.83 4.22 25.96
C VAL A 94 4.54 3.29 27.13
N ALA A 95 3.26 3.10 27.47
CA ALA A 95 2.86 2.18 28.55
C ALA A 95 1.47 1.61 28.34
N ILE A 96 1.25 0.42 28.90
CA ILE A 96 -0.07 -0.17 29.14
C ILE A 96 -0.17 -0.44 30.64
N GLU A 97 -1.02 0.32 31.33
CA GLU A 97 -1.09 0.35 32.79
C GLU A 97 -2.34 -0.34 33.32
N SER A 98 -2.28 -0.81 34.56
CA SER A 98 -3.44 -1.40 35.24
C SER A 98 -4.32 -0.30 35.85
N GLY A 99 -5.64 -0.45 35.72
CA GLY A 99 -6.62 0.49 36.26
C GLY A 99 -6.80 1.75 35.40
N ARG A 100 -7.66 2.67 35.88
CA ARG A 100 -7.65 4.03 35.37
C ARG A 100 -6.32 4.62 35.81
N ALA A 101 -5.41 4.83 34.86
CA ALA A 101 -4.04 5.24 35.12
C ALA A 101 -3.94 6.36 36.15
N GLY A 102 -2.88 6.29 36.98
CA GLY A 102 -2.51 7.36 37.88
C GLY A 102 -2.39 8.69 37.12
N ALA A 103 -2.44 9.79 37.83
CA ALA A 103 -2.44 11.10 37.21
C ALA A 103 -1.23 11.27 36.27
N HIS A 104 -1.49 11.30 34.96
CA HIS A 104 -0.54 11.76 33.96
C HIS A 104 -0.81 13.25 33.72
N PRO A 105 -0.19 14.17 34.50
CA PRO A 105 -0.45 15.59 34.37
C PRO A 105 -0.14 16.06 32.96
N GLY A 106 -1.13 16.70 32.33
CA GLY A 106 -0.97 17.23 30.98
C GLY A 106 -1.31 16.25 29.84
N ALA A 107 -1.64 14.98 30.11
CA ALA A 107 -2.14 14.07 29.10
C ALA A 107 -3.59 14.39 28.74
N ALA A 108 -3.92 14.45 27.44
CA ALA A 108 -5.30 14.52 26.98
C ALA A 108 -5.96 13.14 27.14
N GLY A 109 -7.07 13.07 27.89
CA GLY A 109 -7.80 11.81 28.11
C GLY A 109 -8.82 11.53 27.01
N ILE A 110 -8.88 10.28 26.54
CA ILE A 110 -9.98 9.77 25.72
C ILE A 110 -10.58 8.57 26.46
N GLN A 111 -11.88 8.65 26.75
CA GLN A 111 -12.64 7.55 27.33
C GLN A 111 -13.19 6.66 26.22
N LEU A 112 -12.95 5.34 26.36
CA LEU A 112 -13.32 4.32 25.39
C LEU A 112 -14.18 3.23 26.07
N ASP A 113 -15.01 3.64 27.04
CA ASP A 113 -15.84 2.71 27.82
C ASP A 113 -16.72 1.86 26.90
N GLY A 114 -16.66 0.52 27.08
CA GLY A 114 -17.42 -0.45 26.28
C GLY A 114 -16.83 -0.78 24.93
N LEU A 115 -15.75 -0.11 24.51
CA LEU A 115 -15.09 -0.38 23.22
C LEU A 115 -13.96 -1.40 23.38
N ALA A 116 -13.63 -2.06 22.26
CA ALA A 116 -12.47 -2.91 22.11
C ALA A 116 -11.37 -2.14 21.36
N LEU A 117 -10.19 -2.02 21.98
CA LEU A 117 -9.03 -1.36 21.40
C LEU A 117 -8.11 -2.40 20.78
N VAL A 118 -7.94 -2.32 19.46
CA VAL A 118 -7.10 -3.23 18.67
C VAL A 118 -6.09 -2.41 17.85
N PRO A 119 -5.02 -3.05 17.31
CA PRO A 119 -4.12 -2.37 16.39
C PRO A 119 -4.90 -1.86 15.17
N GLY A 120 -4.45 -0.77 14.57
CA GLY A 120 -4.92 -0.36 13.26
C GLY A 120 -4.74 -1.47 12.23
N LEU A 121 -5.75 -1.69 11.40
CA LEU A 121 -5.78 -2.76 10.41
C LEU A 121 -4.78 -2.46 9.28
N ILE A 122 -4.28 -3.54 8.67
CA ILE A 122 -3.34 -3.51 7.56
C ILE A 122 -3.91 -4.33 6.41
N ASP A 123 -4.02 -3.71 5.23
CA ASP A 123 -4.43 -4.38 3.99
C ASP A 123 -3.24 -4.46 3.03
N LEU A 124 -2.83 -5.67 2.67
CA LEU A 124 -1.65 -5.91 1.83
C LEU A 124 -1.95 -5.93 0.32
N HIS A 125 -3.20 -5.69 -0.08
CA HIS A 125 -3.56 -5.66 -1.49
C HIS A 125 -4.67 -4.66 -1.75
N THR A 126 -4.29 -3.46 -2.18
CA THR A 126 -5.23 -2.39 -2.55
C THR A 126 -4.83 -1.72 -3.85
N HIS A 127 -5.80 -1.04 -4.47
CA HIS A 127 -5.65 -0.23 -5.67
C HIS A 127 -6.36 1.10 -5.49
N LEU A 128 -5.78 2.04 -4.74
CA LEU A 128 -6.38 3.36 -4.45
C LEU A 128 -6.69 4.18 -5.70
N LEU A 129 -5.98 3.89 -6.79
CA LEU A 129 -6.14 4.57 -8.08
C LEU A 129 -7.20 3.91 -8.98
N LEU A 130 -7.89 2.90 -8.46
CA LEU A 130 -9.10 2.33 -9.03
C LEU A 130 -10.32 2.68 -8.18
N HIS A 131 -11.48 2.59 -8.78
CA HIS A 131 -12.79 2.62 -8.11
C HIS A 131 -13.68 1.48 -8.62
N PRO A 132 -14.81 1.17 -7.97
CA PRO A 132 -15.58 -0.05 -8.24
C PRO A 132 -15.88 -0.29 -9.71
N TYR A 133 -15.75 -1.53 -10.17
CA TYR A 133 -15.93 -1.90 -11.58
C TYR A 133 -17.39 -1.85 -12.04
N ASP A 134 -18.36 -1.78 -11.11
CA ASP A 134 -19.77 -1.51 -11.42
C ASP A 134 -20.08 -0.02 -11.58
N GLU A 135 -19.21 0.89 -11.08
CA GLU A 135 -19.27 2.32 -11.40
C GLU A 135 -18.69 2.59 -12.80
N THR A 136 -17.50 2.07 -13.06
CA THR A 136 -16.81 2.23 -14.36
C THR A 136 -15.96 0.98 -14.61
N PRO A 137 -16.15 0.28 -15.74
CA PRO A 137 -15.34 -0.87 -16.10
C PRO A 137 -13.84 -0.54 -16.12
N TRP A 138 -12.99 -1.50 -15.72
CA TRP A 138 -11.54 -1.32 -15.66
C TRP A 138 -10.93 -0.78 -16.96
N ASP A 139 -11.34 -1.31 -18.11
CA ASP A 139 -10.88 -0.85 -19.42
C ASP A 139 -11.13 0.68 -19.60
N ASP A 140 -12.29 1.16 -19.16
CA ASP A 140 -12.67 2.57 -19.27
C ASP A 140 -11.93 3.45 -18.27
N GLN A 141 -11.66 2.98 -17.06
CA GLN A 141 -10.82 3.69 -16.10
C GLN A 141 -9.41 3.90 -16.64
N VAL A 142 -8.81 2.87 -17.28
CA VAL A 142 -7.46 2.96 -17.86
C VAL A 142 -7.42 3.85 -19.10
N LEU A 143 -8.45 3.80 -19.93
CA LEU A 143 -8.44 4.44 -21.25
C LEU A 143 -9.00 5.86 -21.28
N ARG A 144 -9.95 6.17 -20.42
CA ARG A 144 -10.79 7.38 -20.53
C ARG A 144 -10.65 8.31 -19.33
N GLU A 145 -10.23 7.82 -18.17
CA GLU A 145 -10.04 8.68 -17.02
C GLU A 145 -8.62 9.24 -17.02
N SER A 146 -8.51 10.56 -16.85
CA SER A 146 -7.20 11.21 -16.78
C SER A 146 -6.47 10.84 -15.48
N LEU A 147 -5.14 10.90 -15.52
CA LEU A 147 -4.29 10.66 -14.34
C LEU A 147 -4.68 11.59 -13.17
N GLU A 148 -4.97 12.84 -13.46
CA GLU A 148 -5.36 13.86 -12.48
C GLU A 148 -6.67 13.48 -11.79
N LEU A 149 -7.70 13.06 -12.56
CA LEU A 149 -8.97 12.61 -12.01
C LEU A 149 -8.79 11.39 -11.10
N ARG A 150 -8.05 10.39 -11.57
CA ARG A 150 -7.77 9.16 -10.79
C ARG A 150 -6.99 9.49 -9.52
N THR A 151 -6.03 10.41 -9.58
CA THR A 151 -5.27 10.87 -8.40
C THR A 151 -6.18 11.59 -7.39
N VAL A 152 -7.10 12.44 -7.84
CA VAL A 152 -8.08 13.11 -6.96
C VAL A 152 -9.02 12.06 -6.33
N ARG A 153 -9.57 11.12 -7.12
CA ARG A 153 -10.38 10.00 -6.58
C ARG A 153 -9.63 9.19 -5.52
N ALA A 154 -8.33 8.93 -5.74
CA ALA A 154 -7.48 8.19 -4.80
C ALA A 154 -7.37 8.87 -3.43
N THR A 155 -7.44 10.19 -3.33
CA THR A 155 -7.47 10.88 -2.02
C THR A 155 -8.76 10.60 -1.25
N VAL A 156 -9.89 10.47 -1.94
CA VAL A 156 -11.18 10.09 -1.34
C VAL A 156 -11.15 8.62 -0.90
N ALA A 157 -10.63 7.74 -1.76
CA ALA A 157 -10.44 6.32 -1.47
C ALA A 157 -9.53 6.11 -0.24
N ALA A 158 -8.41 6.82 -0.17
CA ALA A 158 -7.48 6.76 0.96
C ALA A 158 -8.15 7.19 2.27
N ARG A 159 -8.95 8.28 2.25
CA ARG A 159 -9.70 8.72 3.43
C ARG A 159 -10.74 7.70 3.87
N ALA A 160 -11.48 7.09 2.93
CA ALA A 160 -12.46 6.05 3.23
C ALA A 160 -11.81 4.82 3.85
N THR A 161 -10.69 4.36 3.30
CA THR A 161 -9.89 3.24 3.81
C THR A 161 -9.39 3.51 5.22
N LEU A 162 -8.87 4.71 5.50
CA LEU A 162 -8.40 5.12 6.83
C LEU A 162 -9.56 5.17 7.83
N ALA A 163 -10.71 5.74 7.44
CA ALA A 163 -11.89 5.84 8.30
C ALA A 163 -12.47 4.45 8.67
N ALA A 164 -12.31 3.47 7.79
CA ALA A 164 -12.67 2.07 8.05
C ALA A 164 -11.65 1.34 8.97
N GLY A 165 -10.64 2.05 9.50
CA GLY A 165 -9.69 1.49 10.46
C GLY A 165 -8.42 0.90 9.85
N PHE A 166 -8.25 0.93 8.54
CA PHE A 166 -7.02 0.50 7.87
C PHE A 166 -5.99 1.64 7.91
N THR A 167 -5.11 1.60 8.89
CA THR A 167 -4.09 2.62 9.10
C THR A 167 -2.85 2.46 8.22
N THR A 168 -2.68 1.28 7.65
CA THR A 168 -1.57 0.94 6.74
C THR A 168 -2.08 0.08 5.59
N ILE A 169 -1.57 0.33 4.38
CA ILE A 169 -1.87 -0.48 3.19
C ILE A 169 -0.62 -0.74 2.36
N ARG A 170 -0.68 -1.80 1.54
CA ARG A 170 0.21 -2.00 0.41
C ARG A 170 -0.57 -1.78 -0.87
N GLU A 171 -0.19 -0.73 -1.61
CA GLU A 171 -0.73 -0.39 -2.91
C GLU A 171 -0.02 -1.22 -3.98
N LEU A 172 -0.73 -2.18 -4.59
CA LEU A 172 -0.12 -3.22 -5.43
C LEU A 172 -0.28 -2.99 -6.92
N GLY A 173 -0.38 -1.75 -7.34
CA GLY A 173 -0.37 -1.40 -8.75
C GLY A 173 -1.28 -0.22 -9.05
N THR A 174 -0.73 0.74 -9.79
CA THR A 174 -1.43 1.98 -10.13
C THR A 174 -2.44 1.81 -11.26
N GLU A 175 -2.49 0.62 -11.87
CA GLU A 175 -3.45 0.27 -12.90
C GLU A 175 -3.51 1.32 -14.04
N GLY A 176 -2.34 1.71 -14.52
CA GLY A 176 -2.19 2.71 -15.59
C GLY A 176 -2.04 4.16 -15.12
N ALA A 177 -2.09 4.45 -13.81
CA ALA A 177 -1.89 5.79 -13.28
C ALA A 177 -0.42 6.12 -12.96
N GLY A 178 0.52 5.53 -13.68
CA GLY A 178 1.96 5.85 -13.60
C GLY A 178 2.55 5.59 -12.21
N PHE A 179 3.02 6.65 -11.56
CA PHE A 179 3.63 6.63 -10.22
C PHE A 179 2.83 7.46 -9.21
N ALA A 180 1.52 7.60 -9.43
CA ALA A 180 0.67 8.43 -8.59
C ALA A 180 0.52 7.90 -7.16
N ASP A 181 0.72 6.59 -6.93
CA ASP A 181 0.76 5.97 -5.61
C ASP A 181 1.91 6.48 -4.74
N VAL A 182 3.10 6.69 -5.33
CA VAL A 182 4.25 7.31 -4.64
C VAL A 182 3.93 8.75 -4.25
N ALA A 183 3.35 9.53 -5.17
CA ALA A 183 2.95 10.91 -4.88
C ALA A 183 1.88 10.97 -3.78
N LEU A 184 0.91 10.04 -3.79
CA LEU A 184 -0.12 9.95 -2.76
C LEU A 184 0.47 9.54 -1.41
N ARG A 185 1.37 8.55 -1.37
CA ARG A 185 2.11 8.16 -0.17
C ARG A 185 2.81 9.37 0.46
N ASP A 186 3.55 10.12 -0.35
CA ASP A 186 4.34 11.26 0.11
C ASP A 186 3.43 12.42 0.56
N ALA A 187 2.30 12.64 -0.11
CA ALA A 187 1.29 13.63 0.29
C ALA A 187 0.62 13.28 1.64
N ILE A 188 0.32 12.00 1.87
CA ILE A 188 -0.22 11.52 3.14
C ILE A 188 0.85 11.64 4.25
N ALA A 189 2.09 11.23 3.98
CA ALA A 189 3.19 11.36 4.92
C ALA A 189 3.47 12.82 5.31
N ALA A 190 3.36 13.74 4.35
CA ALA A 190 3.45 15.18 4.57
C ALA A 190 2.17 15.80 5.17
N ARG A 191 1.11 14.99 5.39
CA ARG A 191 -0.19 15.43 5.93
C ARG A 191 -0.91 16.46 5.03
N ILE A 192 -0.68 16.45 3.74
CA ILE A 192 -1.38 17.28 2.75
C ILE A 192 -2.82 16.74 2.57
N VAL A 193 -2.98 15.41 2.56
CA VAL A 193 -4.27 14.72 2.51
C VAL A 193 -4.31 13.62 3.57
N PRO A 194 -5.49 13.30 4.14
CA PRO A 194 -5.65 12.17 5.05
C PRO A 194 -5.62 10.84 4.27
N GLY A 195 -5.02 9.81 4.88
CA GLY A 195 -4.97 8.47 4.31
C GLY A 195 -4.12 7.51 5.15
N PRO A 196 -4.14 6.21 4.85
CA PRO A 196 -3.31 5.22 5.51
C PRO A 196 -1.83 5.40 5.16
N ARG A 197 -0.93 4.83 5.96
CA ARG A 197 0.48 4.66 5.58
C ARG A 197 0.54 3.75 4.36
N ILE A 198 1.16 4.19 3.26
CA ILE A 198 1.23 3.45 2.00
C ILE A 198 2.62 2.83 1.83
N PHE A 199 2.63 1.55 1.41
CA PHE A 199 3.76 0.87 0.80
C PHE A 199 3.45 0.70 -0.68
N ALA A 200 4.12 1.46 -1.55
CA ALA A 200 3.80 1.58 -2.97
C ALA A 200 4.55 0.54 -3.82
N ALA A 201 3.87 -0.07 -4.79
CA ALA A 201 4.48 -0.96 -5.77
C ALA A 201 4.58 -0.35 -7.18
N THR A 202 4.01 0.82 -7.39
CA THR A 202 3.97 1.53 -8.66
C THR A 202 3.26 0.74 -9.77
N ARG A 203 3.88 0.56 -10.94
CA ARG A 203 3.30 -0.18 -12.05
C ARG A 203 3.61 -1.67 -11.90
N ALA A 204 2.62 -2.53 -12.01
CA ALA A 204 2.86 -3.96 -12.09
C ALA A 204 3.68 -4.32 -13.34
N ILE A 205 4.52 -5.36 -13.26
CA ILE A 205 5.31 -5.88 -14.37
C ILE A 205 4.60 -7.09 -14.96
N VAL A 206 4.37 -7.07 -16.28
CA VAL A 206 3.65 -8.11 -17.02
C VAL A 206 4.40 -8.51 -18.28
N ALA A 207 4.18 -9.73 -18.77
CA ALA A 207 4.63 -10.11 -20.10
C ALA A 207 3.79 -9.42 -21.18
N SER A 208 4.40 -9.11 -22.33
CA SER A 208 3.74 -8.42 -23.44
C SER A 208 2.40 -9.06 -23.82
N GLY A 209 1.38 -8.22 -23.97
CA GLY A 209 0.04 -8.63 -24.40
C GLY A 209 -0.81 -9.32 -23.34
N CYS A 210 -0.33 -9.46 -22.09
CA CYS A 210 -1.03 -10.23 -21.06
C CYS A 210 -2.03 -9.44 -20.23
N TYR A 211 -1.76 -8.18 -19.92
CA TYR A 211 -2.60 -7.35 -19.03
C TYR A 211 -2.75 -5.95 -19.59
N GLY A 212 -3.88 -5.68 -20.21
CA GLY A 212 -4.18 -4.38 -20.80
C GLY A 212 -5.60 -4.32 -21.31
N PRO A 213 -6.12 -3.12 -21.61
CA PRO A 213 -7.41 -2.96 -22.23
C PRO A 213 -7.51 -3.78 -23.51
N SER A 214 -8.69 -4.30 -23.81
CA SER A 214 -8.93 -5.22 -24.91
C SER A 214 -10.07 -4.75 -25.82
N GLY A 215 -10.17 -5.36 -27.02
CA GLY A 215 -11.24 -5.03 -27.97
C GLY A 215 -10.88 -3.91 -28.94
N TYR A 216 -9.61 -3.52 -29.02
CA TYR A 216 -9.09 -2.51 -29.94
C TYR A 216 -8.45 -3.15 -31.16
N ASP A 217 -8.37 -2.38 -32.24
CA ASP A 217 -7.56 -2.75 -33.38
C ASP A 217 -6.09 -2.86 -32.93
N PRO A 218 -5.40 -4.00 -33.19
CA PRO A 218 -4.01 -4.20 -32.76
C PRO A 218 -3.00 -3.17 -33.29
N ARG A 219 -3.38 -2.36 -34.28
CA ARG A 219 -2.56 -1.25 -34.79
C ARG A 219 -2.59 -0.03 -33.89
N TRP A 220 -3.50 0.04 -32.92
CA TRP A 220 -3.58 1.17 -32.02
C TRP A 220 -2.66 0.98 -30.82
N SER A 221 -1.92 2.02 -30.49
CA SER A 221 -1.23 2.10 -29.21
C SER A 221 -2.17 2.73 -28.21
N VAL A 222 -2.54 1.96 -27.18
CA VAL A 222 -3.46 2.40 -26.12
C VAL A 222 -2.74 2.41 -24.77
N PRO A 223 -3.19 3.22 -23.79
CA PRO A 223 -2.69 3.16 -22.43
C PRO A 223 -2.75 1.74 -21.86
N LYS A 224 -1.74 1.36 -21.08
CA LYS A 224 -1.63 0.05 -20.44
C LYS A 224 -1.87 0.18 -18.94
N GLY A 225 -2.50 -0.83 -18.34
CA GLY A 225 -2.66 -0.93 -16.88
C GLY A 225 -1.36 -1.24 -16.14
N ALA A 226 -0.35 -1.78 -16.85
CA ALA A 226 0.90 -2.27 -16.31
C ALA A 226 2.08 -1.99 -17.24
N GLN A 227 3.30 -2.28 -16.79
CA GLN A 227 4.53 -2.19 -17.57
C GLN A 227 4.86 -3.54 -18.21
N GLU A 228 4.88 -3.58 -19.54
CA GLU A 228 5.29 -4.77 -20.28
C GLU A 228 6.82 -4.92 -20.28
N ALA A 229 7.31 -6.15 -20.00
CA ALA A 229 8.73 -6.50 -20.05
C ALA A 229 8.91 -7.97 -20.42
N ASP A 230 9.76 -8.27 -21.38
CA ASP A 230 10.05 -9.62 -21.86
C ASP A 230 11.56 -9.90 -21.84
N GLY A 231 11.92 -11.07 -21.34
CA GLY A 231 13.29 -11.48 -21.16
C GLY A 231 13.96 -10.92 -19.91
N ALA A 232 15.01 -11.58 -19.43
CA ALA A 232 15.68 -11.26 -18.18
C ALA A 232 16.16 -9.80 -18.08
N ASP A 233 16.73 -9.27 -19.17
CA ASP A 233 17.27 -7.90 -19.17
C ASP A 233 16.18 -6.83 -19.10
N ALA A 234 15.03 -7.06 -19.78
CA ALA A 234 13.92 -6.11 -19.75
C ALA A 234 13.22 -6.11 -18.38
N VAL A 235 13.02 -7.29 -17.75
CA VAL A 235 12.43 -7.36 -16.41
C VAL A 235 13.35 -6.74 -15.35
N ARG A 236 14.68 -6.92 -15.43
CA ARG A 236 15.63 -6.22 -14.55
C ARG A 236 15.55 -4.71 -14.71
N ARG A 237 15.46 -4.23 -15.95
CA ARG A 237 15.29 -2.81 -16.24
C ARG A 237 14.00 -2.27 -15.65
N ALA A 238 12.88 -2.97 -15.83
CA ALA A 238 11.59 -2.59 -15.26
C ALA A 238 11.65 -2.48 -13.74
N VAL A 239 12.26 -3.44 -13.04
CA VAL A 239 12.46 -3.40 -11.59
C VAL A 239 13.24 -2.16 -11.17
N ARG A 240 14.36 -1.85 -11.85
CA ARG A 240 15.17 -0.65 -11.58
C ARG A 240 14.39 0.64 -11.77
N GLU A 241 13.59 0.73 -12.83
CA GLU A 241 12.72 1.88 -13.11
C GLU A 241 11.67 2.08 -12.02
N GLN A 242 11.00 1.01 -11.56
CA GLN A 242 10.03 1.06 -10.48
C GLN A 242 10.68 1.54 -9.17
N ILE A 243 11.84 0.98 -8.82
CA ILE A 243 12.57 1.36 -7.61
C ILE A 243 13.07 2.82 -7.68
N ALA A 244 13.59 3.25 -8.84
CA ALA A 244 14.02 4.62 -9.04
C ALA A 244 12.87 5.62 -8.94
N ALA A 245 11.64 5.20 -9.29
CA ALA A 245 10.44 6.01 -9.13
C ALA A 245 9.90 6.02 -7.68
N GLY A 246 10.50 5.26 -6.75
CA GLY A 246 10.13 5.27 -5.34
C GLY A 246 9.33 4.05 -4.86
N ALA A 247 9.30 2.96 -5.62
CA ALA A 247 8.61 1.73 -5.20
C ALA A 247 9.23 1.14 -3.93
N ASP A 248 8.37 0.77 -2.97
CA ASP A 248 8.71 0.03 -1.77
C ASP A 248 8.66 -1.49 -2.01
N TRP A 249 7.83 -1.90 -2.96
CA TRP A 249 7.60 -3.28 -3.39
C TRP A 249 7.68 -3.38 -4.90
N VAL A 250 7.91 -4.60 -5.41
CA VAL A 250 7.76 -4.92 -6.83
C VAL A 250 6.54 -5.82 -6.99
N LYS A 251 5.63 -5.48 -7.92
CA LYS A 251 4.49 -6.32 -8.29
C LYS A 251 4.74 -6.95 -9.65
N VAL A 252 4.50 -8.26 -9.77
CA VAL A 252 4.56 -9.00 -11.03
C VAL A 252 3.31 -9.85 -11.23
N TYR A 253 2.91 -10.06 -12.47
CA TYR A 253 1.89 -11.03 -12.85
C TYR A 253 2.59 -12.29 -13.38
N ALA A 254 2.74 -13.30 -12.51
CA ALA A 254 3.40 -14.55 -12.87
C ALA A 254 2.57 -15.39 -13.87
N ASP A 255 1.28 -15.16 -13.90
CA ASP A 255 0.34 -15.74 -14.87
C ASP A 255 -0.75 -14.75 -15.25
N TYR A 256 -1.31 -14.95 -16.42
CA TYR A 256 -2.50 -14.25 -16.91
C TYR A 256 -3.04 -14.93 -18.17
N ARG A 257 -4.22 -14.50 -18.63
CA ARG A 257 -4.74 -14.92 -19.95
C ARG A 257 -4.01 -14.15 -21.05
N ARG A 258 -3.54 -14.86 -22.06
CA ARG A 258 -2.90 -14.26 -23.24
C ARG A 258 -3.91 -13.75 -24.27
N VAL A 259 -5.11 -14.31 -24.25
CA VAL A 259 -6.21 -13.95 -25.15
C VAL A 259 -7.48 -13.81 -24.30
N ARG A 260 -8.31 -12.84 -24.63
CA ARG A 260 -9.59 -12.62 -23.94
C ARG A 260 -10.45 -13.90 -24.00
N GLY A 261 -10.95 -14.34 -22.84
CA GLY A 261 -11.77 -15.56 -22.72
C GLY A 261 -10.98 -16.87 -22.65
N ALA A 262 -9.67 -16.85 -22.89
CA ALA A 262 -8.83 -18.03 -22.71
C ALA A 262 -8.53 -18.27 -21.21
N PRO A 263 -8.20 -19.50 -20.80
CA PRO A 263 -7.66 -19.78 -19.48
C PRO A 263 -6.36 -19.00 -19.22
N ALA A 264 -6.11 -18.66 -17.94
CA ALA A 264 -4.83 -18.12 -17.52
C ALA A 264 -3.73 -19.19 -17.65
N THR A 265 -2.52 -18.77 -18.00
CA THR A 265 -1.32 -19.60 -18.07
C THR A 265 -0.14 -18.82 -17.51
N ALA A 266 0.92 -19.51 -17.08
CA ALA A 266 2.17 -18.87 -16.71
C ALA A 266 2.68 -18.00 -17.86
N THR A 267 2.99 -16.72 -17.58
CA THR A 267 3.36 -15.73 -18.60
C THR A 267 4.85 -15.51 -18.67
N PHE A 268 5.56 -15.68 -17.56
CA PHE A 268 7.00 -15.61 -17.47
C PHE A 268 7.64 -17.00 -17.35
N SER A 269 8.80 -17.18 -17.93
CA SER A 269 9.66 -18.32 -17.67
C SER A 269 10.24 -18.26 -16.25
N GLN A 270 10.79 -19.38 -15.76
CA GLN A 270 11.47 -19.41 -14.47
C GLN A 270 12.64 -18.41 -14.45
N GLY A 271 13.47 -18.37 -15.51
CA GLY A 271 14.63 -17.47 -15.56
C GLY A 271 14.28 -15.98 -15.56
N GLU A 272 13.14 -15.59 -16.11
CA GLU A 272 12.66 -14.20 -16.04
C GLU A 272 12.22 -13.83 -14.62
N LEU A 273 11.47 -14.70 -13.94
CA LEU A 273 11.07 -14.47 -12.54
C LEU A 273 12.27 -14.48 -11.58
N ASP A 274 13.24 -15.39 -11.81
CA ASP A 274 14.49 -15.42 -11.05
C ASP A 274 15.26 -14.11 -11.20
N ALA A 275 15.36 -13.59 -12.43
CA ALA A 275 16.02 -12.32 -12.72
C ALA A 275 15.31 -11.13 -12.08
N LEU A 276 13.97 -11.12 -12.08
CA LEU A 276 13.15 -10.09 -11.45
C LEU A 276 13.36 -10.05 -9.93
N VAL A 277 13.25 -11.22 -9.29
CA VAL A 277 13.38 -11.33 -7.83
C VAL A 277 14.81 -11.06 -7.36
N ASP A 278 15.81 -11.51 -8.11
CA ASP A 278 17.22 -11.24 -7.83
C ASP A 278 17.53 -9.74 -7.87
N GLU A 279 17.04 -9.03 -8.89
CA GLU A 279 17.20 -7.57 -9.00
C GLU A 279 16.49 -6.82 -7.87
N ALA A 280 15.24 -7.19 -7.56
CA ALA A 280 14.49 -6.58 -6.47
C ALA A 280 15.17 -6.81 -5.11
N ARG A 281 15.64 -8.04 -4.87
CA ARG A 281 16.36 -8.42 -3.64
C ARG A 281 17.67 -7.65 -3.49
N SER A 282 18.41 -7.46 -4.57
CA SER A 282 19.67 -6.69 -4.57
C SER A 282 19.46 -5.24 -4.12
N ALA A 283 18.26 -4.71 -4.34
CA ALA A 283 17.86 -3.37 -3.90
C ALA A 283 17.08 -3.38 -2.56
N GLY A 284 16.97 -4.53 -1.89
CA GLY A 284 16.23 -4.68 -0.64
C GLY A 284 14.71 -4.51 -0.81
N ARG A 285 14.15 -4.81 -2.00
CA ARG A 285 12.72 -4.71 -2.26
C ARG A 285 12.07 -6.09 -2.34
N PRO A 286 11.01 -6.35 -1.54
CA PRO A 286 10.24 -7.58 -1.64
C PRO A 286 9.37 -7.61 -2.90
N VAL A 287 8.98 -8.81 -3.32
CA VAL A 287 8.18 -9.05 -4.53
C VAL A 287 6.84 -9.66 -4.17
N ALA A 288 5.76 -9.12 -4.72
CA ALA A 288 4.41 -9.66 -4.69
C ALA A 288 4.03 -10.20 -6.08
N ALA A 289 3.51 -11.43 -6.16
CA ALA A 289 3.15 -12.04 -7.42
C ALA A 289 1.65 -12.33 -7.52
N HIS A 290 0.95 -11.69 -8.47
CA HIS A 290 -0.33 -12.20 -8.94
C HIS A 290 -0.11 -13.59 -9.54
N ALA A 291 -0.78 -14.59 -9.00
CA ALA A 291 -0.76 -15.92 -9.55
C ALA A 291 -2.04 -16.69 -9.18
N ALA A 292 -2.74 -17.19 -10.19
CA ALA A 292 -3.99 -17.93 -10.07
C ALA A 292 -3.90 -19.34 -10.68
N THR A 293 -2.77 -19.69 -11.30
CA THR A 293 -2.52 -21.02 -11.86
C THR A 293 -1.43 -21.73 -11.07
N ASP A 294 -1.51 -23.05 -11.02
CA ASP A 294 -0.54 -23.88 -10.30
C ASP A 294 0.90 -23.63 -10.76
N GLU A 295 1.12 -23.59 -12.08
CA GLU A 295 2.46 -23.35 -12.65
C GLU A 295 2.95 -21.91 -12.42
N GLY A 296 2.08 -20.89 -12.52
CA GLY A 296 2.44 -19.51 -12.21
C GLY A 296 2.89 -19.36 -10.77
N MET A 297 2.12 -19.92 -9.84
CA MET A 297 2.46 -19.92 -8.41
C MET A 297 3.77 -20.70 -8.15
N ARG A 298 3.91 -21.89 -8.71
CA ARG A 298 5.11 -22.70 -8.52
C ARG A 298 6.38 -21.94 -8.95
N ARG A 299 6.36 -21.31 -10.12
CA ARG A 299 7.50 -20.51 -10.63
C ARG A 299 7.78 -19.32 -9.73
N ALA A 300 6.74 -18.57 -9.33
CA ALA A 300 6.89 -17.42 -8.46
C ALA A 300 7.49 -17.80 -7.10
N VAL A 301 6.99 -18.87 -6.48
CA VAL A 301 7.51 -19.38 -5.20
C VAL A 301 8.96 -19.85 -5.32
N LEU A 302 9.32 -20.56 -6.40
CA LEU A 302 10.69 -21.00 -6.65
C LEU A 302 11.65 -19.82 -6.86
N ALA A 303 11.21 -18.76 -7.54
CA ALA A 303 11.98 -17.54 -7.72
C ALA A 303 12.21 -16.78 -6.39
N GLY A 304 11.38 -17.03 -5.37
CA GLY A 304 11.54 -16.45 -4.04
C GLY A 304 10.74 -15.16 -3.83
N VAL A 305 9.53 -15.08 -4.37
CA VAL A 305 8.61 -13.98 -4.05
C VAL A 305 8.21 -14.01 -2.58
N THR A 306 7.82 -12.87 -2.04
CA THR A 306 7.40 -12.74 -0.65
C THR A 306 5.95 -13.15 -0.46
N THR A 307 5.07 -12.77 -1.38
CA THR A 307 3.64 -13.08 -1.33
C THR A 307 3.13 -13.58 -2.66
N ILE A 308 2.14 -14.48 -2.59
CA ILE A 308 1.25 -14.84 -3.69
C ILE A 308 -0.08 -14.15 -3.45
N GLU A 309 -0.55 -13.44 -4.45
CA GLU A 309 -1.83 -12.76 -4.48
C GLU A 309 -2.85 -13.66 -5.19
N HIS A 310 -4.08 -13.74 -4.65
CA HIS A 310 -5.19 -14.59 -5.12
C HIS A 310 -5.01 -16.08 -4.83
N GLY A 311 -4.12 -16.76 -5.51
CA GLY A 311 -3.79 -18.17 -5.29
C GLY A 311 -4.90 -19.18 -5.60
N TYR A 312 -5.96 -18.82 -6.35
CA TYR A 312 -7.20 -19.59 -6.47
C TYR A 312 -7.08 -21.00 -7.03
N GLY A 313 -6.05 -21.29 -7.83
CA GLY A 313 -5.84 -22.56 -8.48
C GLY A 313 -4.72 -23.41 -7.88
N ALA A 314 -4.27 -23.14 -6.66
CA ALA A 314 -3.15 -23.85 -6.04
C ALA A 314 -3.43 -25.33 -5.84
N SER A 315 -2.53 -26.20 -6.29
CA SER A 315 -2.50 -27.60 -5.87
C SER A 315 -1.95 -27.76 -4.44
N ASP A 316 -2.20 -28.91 -3.82
CA ASP A 316 -1.60 -29.22 -2.51
C ASP A 316 -0.08 -29.25 -2.55
N ALA A 317 0.52 -29.55 -3.70
CA ALA A 317 1.97 -29.53 -3.89
C ALA A 317 2.50 -28.10 -3.82
N VAL A 318 1.83 -27.14 -4.48
CA VAL A 318 2.19 -25.72 -4.44
C VAL A 318 1.92 -25.12 -3.06
N LEU A 319 0.82 -25.47 -2.40
CA LEU A 319 0.55 -25.04 -1.03
C LEU A 319 1.64 -25.49 -0.05
N ARG A 320 2.07 -26.76 -0.15
CA ARG A 320 3.23 -27.25 0.63
C ARG A 320 4.50 -26.48 0.31
N LEU A 321 4.78 -26.23 -0.97
CA LEU A 321 5.96 -25.46 -1.38
C LEU A 321 5.92 -24.02 -0.81
N MET A 322 4.76 -23.35 -0.81
CA MET A 322 4.58 -22.03 -0.19
C MET A 322 4.90 -22.08 1.30
N ARG A 323 4.31 -23.04 2.03
CA ARG A 323 4.58 -23.22 3.46
C ARG A 323 6.07 -23.42 3.73
N ASP A 324 6.72 -24.35 3.00
CA ASP A 324 8.11 -24.74 3.23
C ASP A 324 9.10 -23.61 2.88
N ARG A 325 8.69 -22.68 1.99
CA ARG A 325 9.45 -21.48 1.62
C ARG A 325 9.05 -20.24 2.41
N GLY A 326 8.02 -20.33 3.27
CA GLY A 326 7.51 -19.20 4.05
C GLY A 326 6.84 -18.11 3.20
N VAL A 327 6.38 -18.45 1.97
CA VAL A 327 5.66 -17.52 1.09
C VAL A 327 4.24 -17.34 1.60
N VAL A 328 3.82 -16.08 1.76
CA VAL A 328 2.53 -15.73 2.33
C VAL A 328 1.44 -15.67 1.26
N LEU A 329 0.25 -16.17 1.56
CA LEU A 329 -0.93 -16.02 0.72
C LEU A 329 -1.71 -14.76 1.12
N CYS A 330 -2.02 -13.89 0.14
CA CYS A 330 -3.00 -12.81 0.25
C CYS A 330 -4.20 -13.20 -0.61
N PRO A 331 -5.30 -13.70 -0.04
CA PRO A 331 -6.29 -14.48 -0.80
C PRO A 331 -7.30 -13.66 -1.60
N THR A 332 -7.53 -12.38 -1.27
CA THR A 332 -8.40 -11.43 -1.98
C THR A 332 -9.82 -11.98 -2.25
N LEU A 333 -10.40 -12.60 -1.24
CA LEU A 333 -11.71 -13.25 -1.31
C LEU A 333 -12.83 -12.27 -1.63
N ALA A 334 -12.74 -11.04 -1.08
CA ALA A 334 -13.73 -9.99 -1.26
C ALA A 334 -13.82 -9.55 -2.73
N ALA A 335 -12.68 -9.34 -3.41
CA ALA A 335 -12.68 -9.00 -4.82
C ALA A 335 -13.22 -10.14 -5.70
N ASN A 336 -12.92 -11.39 -5.31
CA ASN A 336 -13.45 -12.57 -6.00
C ASN A 336 -14.99 -12.61 -5.96
N GLU A 337 -15.56 -12.31 -4.79
CA GLU A 337 -17.00 -12.19 -4.61
C GLU A 337 -17.57 -10.99 -5.37
N ALA A 338 -16.95 -9.81 -5.30
CA ALA A 338 -17.38 -8.60 -5.97
C ALA A 338 -17.50 -8.80 -7.50
N VAL A 339 -16.50 -9.40 -8.13
CA VAL A 339 -16.53 -9.72 -9.56
C VAL A 339 -17.72 -10.64 -9.93
N CYS A 340 -18.03 -11.62 -9.07
CA CYS A 340 -19.19 -12.48 -9.27
C CYS A 340 -20.52 -11.71 -9.11
N ARG A 341 -20.60 -10.78 -8.15
CA ARG A 341 -21.76 -9.91 -7.96
C ARG A 341 -21.99 -9.00 -9.16
N TYR A 342 -20.94 -8.43 -9.74
CA TYR A 342 -21.02 -7.62 -10.97
C TYR A 342 -21.45 -8.43 -12.20
N ALA A 343 -21.15 -9.72 -12.20
CA ALA A 343 -21.66 -10.67 -13.19
C ALA A 343 -23.11 -11.14 -12.92
N GLY A 344 -23.79 -10.55 -11.92
CA GLY A 344 -25.21 -10.81 -11.61
C GLY A 344 -25.45 -11.86 -10.52
N TRP A 345 -24.41 -12.44 -9.92
CA TRP A 345 -24.59 -13.34 -8.80
C TRP A 345 -25.05 -12.59 -7.53
N LYS A 346 -25.91 -13.23 -6.75
CA LYS A 346 -26.40 -12.75 -5.44
C LYS A 346 -26.37 -13.89 -4.43
N PRO A 347 -26.16 -13.61 -3.15
CA PRO A 347 -26.31 -14.59 -2.07
C PRO A 347 -27.69 -15.29 -2.16
N GLY A 348 -27.71 -16.62 -2.00
CA GLY A 348 -28.90 -17.45 -2.18
C GLY A 348 -29.07 -18.05 -3.58
N LEU A 349 -28.34 -17.57 -4.60
CA LEU A 349 -28.21 -18.27 -5.89
C LEU A 349 -27.11 -19.34 -5.82
N PRO A 350 -27.10 -20.32 -6.77
CA PRO A 350 -26.02 -21.28 -6.88
C PRO A 350 -24.66 -20.58 -6.91
N GLU A 351 -23.74 -21.01 -6.06
CA GLU A 351 -22.43 -20.39 -5.90
C GLU A 351 -21.58 -20.54 -7.17
N PRO A 352 -21.04 -19.44 -7.74
CA PRO A 352 -20.14 -19.49 -8.88
C PRO A 352 -18.88 -20.31 -8.59
N ALA A 353 -18.38 -21.00 -9.62
CA ALA A 353 -17.14 -21.76 -9.51
C ALA A 353 -15.97 -20.93 -8.94
N ARG A 354 -15.88 -19.67 -9.36
CA ARG A 354 -14.85 -18.74 -8.91
C ARG A 354 -14.83 -18.57 -7.38
N ILE A 355 -16.00 -18.37 -6.76
CA ILE A 355 -16.11 -18.22 -5.29
C ILE A 355 -15.76 -19.54 -4.60
N ARG A 356 -16.37 -20.64 -5.09
CA ARG A 356 -16.13 -21.98 -4.55
C ARG A 356 -14.64 -22.35 -4.60
N ASP A 357 -13.99 -22.18 -5.75
CA ASP A 357 -12.59 -22.56 -5.96
C ASP A 357 -11.66 -21.70 -5.08
N GLY A 358 -11.97 -20.40 -4.93
CA GLY A 358 -11.25 -19.50 -4.00
C GLY A 358 -11.38 -19.95 -2.55
N ARG A 359 -12.61 -20.22 -2.09
CA ARG A 359 -12.88 -20.75 -0.75
C ARG A 359 -12.17 -22.08 -0.50
N ASP A 360 -12.28 -23.03 -1.44
CA ASP A 360 -11.69 -24.36 -1.29
C ASP A 360 -10.15 -24.28 -1.23
N THR A 361 -9.54 -23.41 -2.03
CA THR A 361 -8.09 -23.17 -1.96
C THR A 361 -7.70 -22.53 -0.65
N PHE A 362 -8.43 -21.52 -0.17
CA PHE A 362 -8.19 -20.89 1.12
C PHE A 362 -8.24 -21.90 2.27
N GLN A 363 -9.26 -22.77 2.30
CA GLN A 363 -9.40 -23.81 3.32
C GLN A 363 -8.27 -24.85 3.25
N ARG A 364 -7.81 -25.22 2.04
CA ARG A 364 -6.66 -26.11 1.87
C ARG A 364 -5.36 -25.45 2.33
N ALA A 365 -5.18 -24.16 2.04
CA ALA A 365 -4.04 -23.38 2.51
C ALA A 365 -3.99 -23.31 4.04
N LEU A 366 -5.14 -23.07 4.71
CA LEU A 366 -5.25 -23.14 6.18
C LEU A 366 -4.82 -24.50 6.72
N ARG A 367 -5.37 -25.60 6.18
CA ARG A 367 -5.02 -26.96 6.62
C ARG A 367 -3.56 -27.32 6.35
N ALA A 368 -2.97 -26.81 5.27
CA ALA A 368 -1.57 -27.00 4.91
C ALA A 368 -0.61 -26.18 5.78
N GLY A 369 -1.10 -25.23 6.56
CA GLY A 369 -0.28 -24.33 7.39
C GLY A 369 0.44 -23.26 6.58
N VAL A 370 -0.09 -22.86 5.42
CA VAL A 370 0.42 -21.72 4.65
C VAL A 370 0.20 -20.43 5.45
N PRO A 371 1.22 -19.57 5.62
CA PRO A 371 1.00 -18.28 6.24
C PRO A 371 0.02 -17.44 5.40
N ILE A 372 -1.01 -16.85 6.04
CA ILE A 372 -2.02 -16.04 5.37
C ILE A 372 -2.02 -14.64 5.96
N ALA A 373 -2.07 -13.62 5.11
CA ALA A 373 -2.24 -12.24 5.51
C ALA A 373 -3.41 -11.59 4.75
N CYS A 374 -4.04 -10.60 5.37
CA CYS A 374 -5.15 -9.86 4.78
C CYS A 374 -4.69 -9.06 3.57
N GLY A 375 -5.40 -9.21 2.47
CA GLY A 375 -5.27 -8.44 1.25
C GLY A 375 -6.59 -8.52 0.50
N SER A 376 -7.30 -7.39 0.37
CA SER A 376 -8.69 -7.35 -0.05
C SER A 376 -8.88 -7.16 -1.55
N ASP A 377 -7.92 -6.54 -2.22
CA ASP A 377 -8.01 -6.07 -3.61
C ASP A 377 -9.09 -4.97 -3.78
N ALA A 378 -9.24 -4.12 -2.73
CA ALA A 378 -10.12 -2.96 -2.80
C ALA A 378 -9.65 -2.00 -3.90
N GLY A 379 -10.63 -1.42 -4.60
CA GLY A 379 -10.47 -0.78 -5.90
C GLY A 379 -11.24 -1.56 -6.96
N VAL A 380 -11.21 -2.88 -6.91
CA VAL A 380 -12.19 -3.73 -7.61
C VAL A 380 -13.61 -3.47 -7.07
N PHE A 381 -13.71 -3.26 -5.77
CA PHE A 381 -14.92 -2.87 -5.04
C PHE A 381 -14.63 -1.64 -4.18
N ALA A 382 -15.65 -1.10 -3.51
CA ALA A 382 -15.58 0.17 -2.81
C ALA A 382 -14.52 0.17 -1.70
N HIS A 383 -13.66 1.20 -1.69
CA HIS A 383 -12.76 1.50 -0.59
C HIS A 383 -13.55 1.83 0.68
N GLY A 384 -13.10 1.32 1.82
CA GLY A 384 -13.82 1.38 3.09
C GLY A 384 -14.58 0.10 3.42
N ASP A 385 -14.80 -0.80 2.45
CA ASP A 385 -15.37 -2.15 2.67
C ASP A 385 -14.30 -3.25 2.79
N ASN A 386 -13.05 -2.88 2.98
CA ASN A 386 -11.91 -3.80 3.11
C ASN A 386 -12.09 -4.84 4.24
N VAL A 387 -12.88 -4.54 5.27
CA VAL A 387 -13.20 -5.47 6.37
C VAL A 387 -13.89 -6.73 5.85
N HIS A 388 -14.59 -6.66 4.71
CA HIS A 388 -15.25 -7.82 4.09
C HIS A 388 -14.28 -8.98 3.82
N GLU A 389 -13.03 -8.69 3.49
CA GLU A 389 -11.98 -9.71 3.36
C GLU A 389 -11.79 -10.49 4.68
N ILE A 390 -11.71 -9.79 5.80
CA ILE A 390 -11.50 -10.40 7.12
C ILE A 390 -12.72 -11.24 7.53
N GLU A 391 -13.93 -10.77 7.22
CA GLU A 391 -15.17 -11.51 7.46
C GLU A 391 -15.22 -12.81 6.64
N LEU A 392 -14.84 -12.75 5.36
CA LEU A 392 -14.77 -13.93 4.49
C LEU A 392 -13.71 -14.92 4.96
N MET A 393 -12.53 -14.45 5.43
CA MET A 393 -11.53 -15.33 6.03
C MET A 393 -12.13 -16.11 7.23
N GLY A 394 -12.89 -15.44 8.09
CA GLY A 394 -13.61 -16.08 9.19
C GLY A 394 -14.70 -17.04 8.72
N ALA A 395 -15.53 -16.60 7.79
CA ALA A 395 -16.62 -17.43 7.23
C ALA A 395 -16.10 -18.70 6.54
N TYR A 396 -14.88 -18.66 6.01
CA TYR A 396 -14.23 -19.81 5.37
C TYR A 396 -13.37 -20.65 6.33
N GLY A 397 -13.47 -20.41 7.65
CA GLY A 397 -12.95 -21.30 8.67
C GLY A 397 -11.67 -20.86 9.38
N MET A 398 -11.20 -19.64 9.16
CA MET A 398 -10.13 -19.05 9.97
C MET A 398 -10.71 -18.59 11.31
N LYS A 399 -10.03 -18.89 12.42
CA LYS A 399 -10.47 -18.42 13.74
C LYS A 399 -10.43 -16.88 13.80
N PRO A 400 -11.37 -16.21 14.47
CA PRO A 400 -11.42 -14.74 14.53
C PRO A 400 -10.10 -14.10 14.97
N ALA A 401 -9.44 -14.61 16.00
CA ALA A 401 -8.14 -14.13 16.44
C ALA A 401 -7.07 -14.24 15.32
N ALA A 402 -7.06 -15.35 14.56
CA ALA A 402 -6.13 -15.56 13.47
C ALA A 402 -6.42 -14.61 12.27
N ALA A 403 -7.71 -14.35 11.98
CA ALA A 403 -8.11 -13.41 10.94
C ALA A 403 -7.72 -11.96 11.32
N LEU A 404 -7.90 -11.58 12.58
CA LEU A 404 -7.45 -10.28 13.08
C LEU A 404 -5.91 -10.19 13.04
N GLN A 405 -5.18 -11.24 13.41
CA GLN A 405 -3.72 -11.28 13.30
C GLN A 405 -3.27 -11.20 11.83
N ALA A 406 -3.99 -11.81 10.88
CA ALA A 406 -3.70 -11.72 9.46
C ALA A 406 -3.77 -10.28 8.94
N ALA A 407 -4.66 -9.45 9.50
CA ALA A 407 -4.84 -8.03 9.20
C ALA A 407 -4.04 -7.09 10.13
N THR A 408 -3.18 -7.62 11.00
CA THR A 408 -2.40 -6.80 11.94
C THR A 408 -0.95 -7.31 12.03
N ALA A 409 -0.62 -8.15 13.01
CA ALA A 409 0.74 -8.58 13.29
C ALA A 409 1.37 -9.38 12.13
N THR A 410 0.60 -10.23 11.43
CA THR A 410 1.11 -10.99 10.29
C THR A 410 1.36 -10.07 9.10
N ALA A 411 0.43 -9.17 8.79
CA ALA A 411 0.61 -8.19 7.72
C ALA A 411 1.80 -7.25 8.01
N ALA A 412 1.95 -6.79 9.26
CA ALA A 412 3.10 -5.99 9.68
C ALA A 412 4.44 -6.73 9.45
N ARG A 413 4.48 -8.03 9.74
CA ARG A 413 5.67 -8.87 9.48
C ARG A 413 5.97 -8.96 7.98
N VAL A 414 4.97 -9.13 7.13
CA VAL A 414 5.12 -9.14 5.67
C VAL A 414 5.72 -7.83 5.17
N LEU A 415 5.30 -6.70 5.74
CA LEU A 415 5.84 -5.37 5.41
C LEU A 415 7.23 -5.10 6.00
N GLY A 416 7.82 -6.05 6.75
CA GLY A 416 9.09 -5.82 7.45
C GLY A 416 8.97 -4.87 8.66
N ARG A 417 7.74 -4.67 9.18
CA ARG A 417 7.42 -3.71 10.25
C ARG A 417 6.92 -4.39 11.53
N ALA A 418 7.31 -5.65 11.76
CA ALA A 418 6.87 -6.44 12.93
C ALA A 418 7.31 -5.83 14.28
N GLN A 419 8.30 -4.95 14.29
CA GLN A 419 8.85 -4.35 15.50
C GLN A 419 8.13 -3.07 15.95
N ASP A 420 7.27 -2.51 15.09
CA ASP A 420 6.65 -1.22 15.35
C ASP A 420 5.20 -1.05 14.84
N LEU A 421 4.65 -2.04 14.12
CA LEU A 421 3.27 -2.04 13.64
C LEU A 421 2.53 -3.32 14.01
N GLY A 422 1.20 -3.25 14.07
CA GLY A 422 0.30 -4.40 14.17
C GLY A 422 0.12 -4.96 15.58
N ARG A 423 0.53 -4.25 16.63
CA ARG A 423 0.33 -4.65 18.03
C ARG A 423 -0.01 -3.46 18.92
N VAL A 424 -0.80 -3.70 19.97
CA VAL A 424 -0.95 -2.76 21.08
C VAL A 424 0.10 -3.13 22.12
N ALA A 425 1.27 -2.50 22.05
CA ALA A 425 2.39 -2.79 22.95
C ALA A 425 3.30 -1.57 23.11
N PRO A 426 3.99 -1.42 24.27
CA PRO A 426 4.99 -0.37 24.44
C PRO A 426 6.07 -0.43 23.36
N GLY A 427 6.46 0.74 22.83
CA GLY A 427 7.43 0.89 21.75
C GLY A 427 6.80 0.86 20.34
N TYR A 428 5.59 0.34 20.16
CA TYR A 428 4.90 0.31 18.88
C TYR A 428 4.34 1.68 18.52
N ILE A 429 4.21 1.93 17.22
CA ILE A 429 3.51 3.10 16.71
C ILE A 429 2.04 3.00 17.14
N ALA A 430 1.50 4.10 17.63
CA ALA A 430 0.11 4.16 18.07
C ALA A 430 -0.84 4.31 16.87
N ASP A 431 -0.84 3.29 16.01
CA ASP A 431 -1.85 3.03 14.99
C ASP A 431 -2.88 2.09 15.64
N LEU A 432 -4.01 2.64 16.06
CA LEU A 432 -5.00 1.95 16.89
C LEU A 432 -6.42 2.26 16.38
N ILE A 433 -7.32 1.29 16.55
CA ILE A 433 -8.75 1.52 16.36
C ILE A 433 -9.52 1.08 17.61
N ALA A 434 -10.56 1.83 17.93
CA ALA A 434 -11.54 1.43 18.95
C ALA A 434 -12.85 1.07 18.24
N VAL A 435 -13.35 -0.14 18.46
CA VAL A 435 -14.54 -0.68 17.80
C VAL A 435 -15.60 -1.08 18.84
N GLU A 436 -16.86 -1.03 18.44
CA GLU A 436 -17.95 -1.62 19.22
C GLU A 436 -18.00 -3.13 19.00
N GLY A 437 -18.42 -3.87 20.05
CA GLY A 437 -18.50 -5.32 19.98
C GLY A 437 -17.18 -6.03 20.26
N ASP A 438 -17.10 -7.29 19.90
CA ASP A 438 -15.96 -8.16 20.20
C ASP A 438 -15.43 -8.86 18.94
N PRO A 439 -14.37 -8.32 18.30
CA PRO A 439 -13.80 -8.91 17.09
C PRO A 439 -13.09 -10.26 17.31
N LEU A 440 -12.84 -10.70 18.54
CA LEU A 440 -12.37 -12.05 18.80
C LEU A 440 -13.51 -13.08 18.79
N TYR A 441 -14.77 -12.62 18.85
CA TYR A 441 -15.96 -13.45 18.76
C TYR A 441 -16.66 -13.28 17.42
N ASP A 442 -16.87 -12.04 16.98
CA ASP A 442 -17.57 -11.67 15.75
C ASP A 442 -16.76 -10.62 14.97
N LEU A 443 -16.19 -11.04 13.85
CA LEU A 443 -15.37 -10.17 13.00
C LEU A 443 -16.14 -8.99 12.42
N SER A 444 -17.48 -9.04 12.32
CA SER A 444 -18.29 -7.91 11.85
C SER A 444 -18.21 -6.69 12.80
N ALA A 445 -17.79 -6.88 14.05
CA ALA A 445 -17.47 -5.79 14.98
C ALA A 445 -16.40 -4.82 14.41
N LEU A 446 -15.51 -5.29 13.52
CA LEU A 446 -14.52 -4.45 12.86
C LEU A 446 -15.14 -3.40 11.91
N ARG A 447 -16.42 -3.54 11.55
CA ARG A 447 -17.17 -2.49 10.82
C ARG A 447 -17.62 -1.34 11.71
N GLN A 448 -17.63 -1.55 13.04
CA GLN A 448 -18.14 -0.59 14.01
C GLN A 448 -17.00 0.27 14.60
N VAL A 449 -16.18 0.83 13.70
CA VAL A 449 -15.06 1.70 14.10
C VAL A 449 -15.61 3.02 14.66
N ARG A 450 -15.25 3.35 15.90
CA ARG A 450 -15.63 4.60 16.58
C ARG A 450 -14.51 5.60 16.59
N ILE A 451 -13.26 5.13 16.73
CA ILE A 451 -12.09 5.99 16.78
C ILE A 451 -10.96 5.33 15.97
N VAL A 452 -10.28 6.15 15.20
CA VAL A 452 -9.02 5.77 14.53
C VAL A 452 -7.91 6.70 14.99
N LEU A 453 -6.86 6.10 15.52
CA LEU A 453 -5.59 6.79 15.78
C LEU A 453 -4.55 6.30 14.76
N GLN A 454 -3.82 7.24 14.18
CA GLN A 454 -2.68 6.97 13.31
C GLN A 454 -1.48 7.80 13.79
N SER A 455 -0.35 7.14 14.02
CA SER A 455 0.85 7.79 14.58
C SER A 455 0.53 8.62 15.82
N GLY A 456 -0.28 8.07 16.75
CA GLY A 456 -0.65 8.69 18.01
C GLY A 456 -1.64 9.84 17.91
N ARG A 457 -2.21 10.11 16.75
CA ARG A 457 -3.18 11.20 16.53
C ARG A 457 -4.54 10.63 16.15
N MET A 458 -5.60 11.23 16.69
CA MET A 458 -6.95 10.92 16.25
C MET A 458 -7.17 11.48 14.83
N VAL A 459 -7.50 10.58 13.89
CA VAL A 459 -7.73 10.93 12.47
C VAL A 459 -9.18 10.71 12.04
N SER A 460 -9.94 9.93 12.82
CA SER A 460 -11.37 9.73 12.64
C SER A 460 -12.03 9.45 13.99
N GLY A 461 -13.26 9.89 14.17
CA GLY A 461 -14.05 9.73 15.39
C GLY A 461 -14.50 11.07 15.99
N ASP A 462 -15.46 11.01 16.93
CA ASP A 462 -15.94 12.17 17.64
C ASP A 462 -14.92 12.59 18.71
N HIS A 463 -14.39 13.80 18.58
CA HIS A 463 -13.61 14.41 19.65
C HIS A 463 -14.52 14.58 20.88
N PRO A 464 -14.11 14.11 22.08
CA PRO A 464 -14.80 14.52 23.30
C PRO A 464 -14.76 16.05 23.37
N SER A 465 -15.95 16.67 23.36
CA SER A 465 -16.12 18.11 23.34
C SER A 465 -15.32 18.77 24.47
N LYS A 466 -14.70 19.92 24.20
CA LYS A 466 -13.94 20.74 25.19
C LYS A 466 -14.76 21.16 26.41
N GLU A 467 -16.05 20.85 26.45
CA GLU A 467 -16.97 21.28 27.51
C GLU A 467 -16.86 20.56 28.87
N GLN A 468 -16.12 19.43 28.92
CA GLN A 468 -15.92 18.72 30.21
C GLN A 468 -14.68 19.17 31.00
N ARG A 469 -14.00 20.25 30.61
CA ARG A 469 -12.81 20.74 31.34
C ARG A 469 -13.13 21.71 32.50
N HIS A 470 -14.39 22.09 32.74
CA HIS A 470 -14.77 23.09 33.79
C HIS A 470 -16.02 22.65 34.56
N GLY A 471 -15.97 21.49 35.18
CA GLY A 471 -16.99 21.01 36.12
C GLY A 471 -16.40 20.66 37.49
N GLY A 472 -15.72 21.62 38.08
CA GLY A 472 -15.19 21.50 39.45
C GLY A 472 -15.33 22.84 40.20
N GLY A 473 -16.41 23.02 40.92
CA GLY A 473 -16.48 24.02 42.02
C GLY A 473 -17.29 25.28 41.76
N SER A 474 -18.56 25.22 42.07
CA SER A 474 -19.20 26.29 42.86
C SER A 474 -20.53 25.78 43.41
N GLN A 475 -20.58 25.56 44.71
CA GLN A 475 -21.81 25.43 45.47
C GLN A 475 -22.61 26.75 45.36
N PRO A 476 -23.92 26.72 45.22
CA PRO A 476 -24.70 27.90 45.44
C PRO A 476 -24.91 28.11 46.95
N ALA A 477 -24.50 29.28 47.43
CA ALA A 477 -24.81 29.74 48.75
C ALA A 477 -26.34 29.95 48.91
N SER A 478 -26.87 29.39 49.99
CA SER A 478 -28.22 29.65 50.52
C SER A 478 -28.34 31.13 50.84
N GLY A 479 -29.38 31.75 50.33
CA GLY A 479 -29.81 33.14 50.69
C GLY A 479 -31.32 33.23 50.68
N THR A 480 -31.88 33.17 51.87
CA THR A 480 -33.24 33.54 52.28
C THR A 480 -33.67 34.93 51.78
N ARG A 481 -34.75 35.03 51.06
CA ARG A 481 -35.98 35.79 51.39
C ARG A 481 -36.98 35.64 50.23
#